data_a1acb152cb41c0e42a2bd30e7fce19d3
#
_entry.id   a1acb152cb41c0e42a2bd30e7fce19d3
#
_cell.length_a   1.000
_cell.length_b   1.000
_cell.length_c   1.000
_cell.angle_alpha   90.00
_cell.angle_beta   90.00
_cell.angle_gamma   90.00
#
_symmetry.space_group_name_H-M   'P 1'
#
loop_
_entity.id
_entity.type
_entity.pdbx_description
1 polymer ?
#
loop_
_entity_poly.entity_id
_entity_poly.type
_entity_poly.pdbx_seq_one_letter_code
_entity_poly.pdbx_strand_id
1 'polypeptide(L)'
;MLRILTLNEGTIVKKIDELGFESGIIYETIITSLDRLGKPHAATMGALFEKTSDSVLFKIKAYPLSKTGENLLLTPFGVLNVTDPELLVEAALDLCANFDYAESNSIKVPRLSRATAWIEFRVINTSKHDELIEFTCSPVYVGHLEVKPKPYTRAVFALIEAAIHASRIKPYKNMGLIDKASELCESAKKYLEIVEKVAPNSRYASLALKIKEKYL
;
A
#
# COMPACT_ATOMS: atom_id res chain seq x y z
N MET A 1 11.07 27.47 9.35
CA MET A 1 9.84 27.47 8.54
C MET A 1 10.14 26.73 7.24
N LEU A 2 9.87 25.42 7.17
CA LEU A 2 10.07 24.65 5.94
C LEU A 2 9.11 25.16 4.86
N ARG A 3 9.67 25.62 3.75
CA ARG A 3 8.90 25.96 2.56
C ARG A 3 8.32 24.65 2.02
N ILE A 4 7.03 24.40 2.19
CA ILE A 4 6.33 23.29 1.53
C ILE A 4 6.44 23.55 0.03
N LEU A 5 7.26 22.77 -0.66
CA LEU A 5 7.35 22.77 -2.13
C LEU A 5 6.09 22.08 -2.69
N THR A 6 4.96 22.78 -2.67
CA THR A 6 3.76 22.30 -3.34
C THR A 6 3.91 22.47 -4.85
N LEU A 7 3.83 21.39 -5.60
CA LEU A 7 3.68 21.46 -7.05
C LEU A 7 2.31 22.05 -7.38
N ASN A 8 2.20 22.77 -8.50
CA ASN A 8 0.88 23.19 -8.98
C ASN A 8 0.08 21.96 -9.48
N GLU A 9 -1.26 22.05 -9.45
CA GLU A 9 -2.17 20.95 -9.77
C GLU A 9 -1.91 20.35 -11.15
N GLY A 10 -1.73 21.16 -12.18
CA GLY A 10 -1.43 20.69 -13.54
C GLY A 10 -0.12 19.89 -13.63
N THR A 11 0.90 20.26 -12.87
CA THR A 11 2.15 19.49 -12.77
C THR A 11 1.93 18.15 -12.07
N ILE A 12 1.11 18.13 -11.03
CA ILE A 12 0.75 16.89 -10.29
C ILE A 12 -0.01 15.94 -11.22
N VAL A 13 -1.04 16.41 -11.92
CA VAL A 13 -1.82 15.60 -12.87
C VAL A 13 -0.90 14.97 -13.90
N LYS A 14 -0.06 15.78 -14.57
CA LYS A 14 0.89 15.30 -15.58
C LYS A 14 1.82 14.21 -15.06
N LYS A 15 2.42 14.42 -13.86
CA LYS A 15 3.33 13.44 -13.25
C LYS A 15 2.62 12.13 -12.90
N ILE A 16 1.38 12.19 -12.42
CA ILE A 16 0.57 11.00 -12.11
C ILE A 16 0.21 10.25 -13.39
N ASP A 17 -0.06 10.95 -14.48
CA ASP A 17 -0.27 10.35 -15.80
C ASP A 17 1.00 9.65 -16.32
N GLU A 18 2.17 10.29 -16.17
CA GLU A 18 3.47 9.70 -16.53
C GLU A 18 3.80 8.43 -15.71
N LEU A 19 3.29 8.32 -14.49
CA LEU A 19 3.40 7.11 -13.67
C LEU A 19 2.41 6.01 -14.08
N GLY A 20 1.46 6.28 -14.97
CA GLY A 20 0.50 5.31 -15.48
C GLY A 20 -0.69 5.04 -14.57
N PHE A 21 -1.00 5.90 -13.60
CA PHE A 21 -2.22 5.78 -12.83
C PHE A 21 -3.44 6.22 -13.64
N GLU A 22 -4.49 5.40 -13.65
CA GLU A 22 -5.74 5.64 -14.38
C GLU A 22 -6.92 5.78 -13.41
N SER A 23 -7.93 6.56 -13.80
CA SER A 23 -9.16 6.70 -13.00
C SER A 23 -9.94 5.39 -12.94
N GLY A 24 -10.51 5.10 -11.77
CA GLY A 24 -11.37 3.93 -11.54
C GLY A 24 -10.62 2.62 -11.32
N ILE A 25 -9.29 2.64 -11.34
CA ILE A 25 -8.45 1.47 -11.07
C ILE A 25 -7.89 1.54 -9.66
N ILE A 26 -7.92 0.41 -8.96
CA ILE A 26 -7.26 0.24 -7.66
C ILE A 26 -5.85 -0.28 -7.89
N TYR A 27 -4.87 0.48 -7.42
CA TYR A 27 -3.47 0.10 -7.46
C TYR A 27 -3.00 -0.33 -6.07
N GLU A 28 -2.26 -1.44 -6.01
CA GLU A 28 -1.65 -1.92 -4.76
C GLU A 28 -0.39 -1.10 -4.46
N THR A 29 -0.39 -0.48 -3.30
CA THR A 29 0.64 0.48 -2.90
C THR A 29 1.03 0.26 -1.43
N ILE A 30 2.08 0.93 -0.97
CA ILE A 30 2.40 1.01 0.45
C ILE A 30 2.19 2.46 0.91
N ILE A 31 1.34 2.64 1.92
CA ILE A 31 1.15 3.93 2.56
C ILE A 31 2.08 4.03 3.76
N THR A 32 2.91 5.08 3.79
CA THR A 32 3.65 5.46 5.00
C THR A 32 2.91 6.57 5.74
N SER A 33 2.91 6.49 7.06
CA SER A 33 2.27 7.42 8.00
C SER A 33 3.09 7.53 9.28
N LEU A 34 2.84 8.54 10.12
CA LEU A 34 3.52 8.71 11.40
C LEU A 34 2.57 8.45 12.57
N ASP A 35 3.06 7.74 13.57
CA ASP A 35 2.35 7.59 14.84
C ASP A 35 2.46 8.85 15.71
N ARG A 36 1.85 8.82 16.91
CA ARG A 36 1.88 9.94 17.88
C ARG A 36 3.28 10.35 18.33
N LEU A 37 4.22 9.43 18.25
CA LEU A 37 5.62 9.65 18.64
C LEU A 37 6.50 10.06 17.44
N GLY A 38 5.90 10.19 16.26
CA GLY A 38 6.63 10.46 15.02
C GLY A 38 7.37 9.26 14.45
N LYS A 39 7.06 8.03 14.91
CA LYS A 39 7.63 6.81 14.37
C LYS A 39 6.91 6.45 13.06
N PRO A 40 7.65 6.17 11.97
CA PRO A 40 7.04 5.77 10.71
C PRO A 40 6.42 4.37 10.81
N HIS A 41 5.28 4.24 10.15
CA HIS A 41 4.58 2.99 9.92
C HIS A 41 4.27 2.87 8.43
N ALA A 42 4.44 1.68 7.88
CA ALA A 42 4.15 1.36 6.48
C ALA A 42 3.14 0.22 6.42
N ALA A 43 2.15 0.32 5.53
CA ALA A 43 1.16 -0.72 5.33
C ALA A 43 0.71 -0.80 3.86
N THR A 44 0.47 -2.02 3.39
CA THR A 44 -0.09 -2.26 2.06
C THR A 44 -1.53 -1.76 2.00
N MET A 45 -1.84 -0.96 0.99
CA MET A 45 -3.18 -0.41 0.79
C MET A 45 -3.51 -0.28 -0.69
N GLY A 46 -4.75 -0.60 -1.04
CA GLY A 46 -5.31 -0.28 -2.35
C GLY A 46 -5.62 1.21 -2.45
N ALA A 47 -5.17 1.86 -3.51
CA ALA A 47 -5.45 3.26 -3.81
C ALA A 47 -6.30 3.37 -5.08
N LEU A 48 -7.50 3.94 -4.96
CA LEU A 48 -8.42 4.19 -6.08
C LEU A 48 -8.27 5.63 -6.55
N PHE A 49 -7.81 5.83 -7.77
CA PHE A 49 -7.61 7.17 -8.36
C PHE A 49 -8.87 7.70 -9.02
N GLU A 50 -9.13 8.99 -8.82
CA GLU A 50 -10.17 9.77 -9.47
C GLU A 50 -9.52 11.02 -10.09
N LYS A 51 -9.51 11.09 -11.43
CA LYS A 51 -8.85 12.18 -12.18
C LYS A 51 -9.86 12.96 -13.00
N THR A 52 -9.63 14.25 -13.08
CA THR A 52 -10.25 15.16 -14.05
C THR A 52 -9.17 15.80 -14.91
N SER A 53 -9.51 16.68 -15.85
CA SER A 53 -8.54 17.46 -16.63
C SER A 53 -7.59 18.28 -15.76
N ASP A 54 -8.06 18.76 -14.61
CA ASP A 54 -7.40 19.81 -13.82
C ASP A 54 -7.00 19.36 -12.44
N SER A 55 -7.49 18.21 -11.97
CA SER A 55 -7.24 17.71 -10.61
C SER A 55 -7.13 16.20 -10.55
N VAL A 56 -6.48 15.73 -9.50
CA VAL A 56 -6.42 14.32 -9.17
C VAL A 56 -6.58 14.13 -7.67
N LEU A 57 -7.44 13.20 -7.32
CA LEU A 57 -7.63 12.70 -5.96
C LEU A 57 -7.44 11.19 -5.97
N PHE A 58 -7.19 10.62 -4.82
CA PHE A 58 -7.30 9.17 -4.64
C PHE A 58 -7.90 8.83 -3.29
N LYS A 59 -8.49 7.64 -3.21
CA LYS A 59 -9.12 7.11 -2.02
C LYS A 59 -8.39 5.89 -1.52
N ILE A 60 -8.19 5.81 -0.22
CA ILE A 60 -7.71 4.62 0.47
C ILE A 60 -8.69 4.25 1.58
N LYS A 61 -8.78 2.95 1.88
CA LYS A 61 -9.67 2.44 2.93
C LYS A 61 -8.86 1.72 3.99
N ALA A 62 -9.08 2.08 5.24
CA ALA A 62 -8.43 1.45 6.38
C ALA A 62 -9.44 1.03 7.45
N TYR A 63 -9.13 -0.03 8.20
CA TYR A 63 -9.88 -0.34 9.41
C TYR A 63 -9.61 0.74 10.48
N PRO A 64 -10.64 1.16 11.26
CA PRO A 64 -10.48 2.21 12.27
C PRO A 64 -9.38 1.94 13.31
N LEU A 65 -9.20 0.67 13.69
CA LEU A 65 -8.20 0.23 14.66
C LEU A 65 -6.88 -0.19 14.02
N SER A 66 -6.69 0.03 12.71
CA SER A 66 -5.39 -0.20 12.10
C SER A 66 -4.46 0.98 12.39
N LYS A 67 -3.16 0.71 12.53
CA LYS A 67 -2.16 1.77 12.76
C LYS A 67 -2.23 2.88 11.70
N THR A 68 -2.41 2.51 10.42
CA THR A 68 -2.54 3.49 9.33
C THR A 68 -3.80 4.34 9.50
N GLY A 69 -4.94 3.72 9.86
CA GLY A 69 -6.19 4.43 10.12
C GLY A 69 -6.05 5.42 11.27
N GLU A 70 -5.52 4.99 12.41
CA GLU A 70 -5.26 5.84 13.57
C GLU A 70 -4.30 6.99 13.24
N ASN A 71 -3.21 6.69 12.54
CA ASN A 71 -2.19 7.67 12.17
C ASN A 71 -2.76 8.76 11.26
N LEU A 72 -3.53 8.39 10.23
CA LEU A 72 -4.13 9.35 9.28
C LEU A 72 -5.24 10.19 9.89
N LEU A 73 -5.95 9.67 10.89
CA LEU A 73 -6.91 10.45 11.68
C LEU A 73 -6.20 11.47 12.57
N LEU A 74 -5.04 11.14 13.11
CA LEU A 74 -4.27 12.01 13.98
C LEU A 74 -3.44 13.04 13.20
N THR A 75 -2.76 12.59 12.15
CA THR A 75 -1.88 13.39 11.30
C THR A 75 -2.31 13.18 9.85
N PRO A 76 -3.04 14.14 9.23
CA PRO A 76 -3.68 13.94 7.94
C PRO A 76 -2.68 14.04 6.77
N PHE A 77 -1.52 13.44 6.89
CA PHE A 77 -0.47 13.37 5.89
C PHE A 77 0.08 11.96 5.76
N GLY A 78 0.42 11.57 4.55
CA GLY A 78 1.05 10.30 4.26
C GLY A 78 1.79 10.31 2.94
N VAL A 79 2.51 9.22 2.66
CA VAL A 79 3.13 9.00 1.36
C VAL A 79 2.63 7.69 0.79
N LEU A 80 2.10 7.74 -0.42
CA LEU A 80 1.83 6.59 -1.25
C LEU A 80 3.12 6.22 -1.97
N ASN A 81 3.63 5.02 -1.72
CA ASN A 81 4.86 4.51 -2.31
C ASN A 81 4.52 3.46 -3.37
N VAL A 82 5.06 3.66 -4.58
CA VAL A 82 5.08 2.68 -5.67
C VAL A 82 6.36 1.88 -5.54
N THR A 83 6.23 0.58 -5.33
CA THR A 83 7.35 -0.30 -5.00
C THR A 83 7.36 -1.52 -5.89
N ASP A 84 8.44 -2.30 -5.79
CA ASP A 84 8.41 -3.65 -6.31
C ASP A 84 7.40 -4.51 -5.51
N PRO A 85 6.84 -5.55 -6.14
CA PRO A 85 5.84 -6.40 -5.50
C PRO A 85 6.36 -7.20 -4.29
N GLU A 86 7.65 -7.41 -4.17
CA GLU A 86 8.24 -8.08 -3.00
C GLU A 86 8.08 -7.22 -1.76
N LEU A 87 8.32 -5.92 -1.88
CA LEU A 87 8.14 -4.98 -0.78
C LEU A 87 6.67 -4.88 -0.35
N LEU A 88 5.72 -4.99 -1.29
CA LEU A 88 4.30 -5.09 -0.97
C LEU A 88 4.01 -6.32 -0.08
N VAL A 89 4.60 -7.46 -0.42
CA VAL A 89 4.44 -8.69 0.38
C VAL A 89 5.09 -8.54 1.76
N GLU A 90 6.30 -7.98 1.83
CA GLU A 90 6.98 -7.71 3.10
C GLU A 90 6.14 -6.80 4.01
N ALA A 91 5.53 -5.74 3.44
CA ALA A 91 4.63 -4.84 4.17
C ALA A 91 3.35 -5.55 4.63
N ALA A 92 2.75 -6.42 3.81
CA ALA A 92 1.58 -7.21 4.19
C ALA A 92 1.88 -8.23 5.30
N LEU A 93 3.13 -8.69 5.40
CA LEU A 93 3.62 -9.57 6.47
C LEU A 93 3.99 -8.81 7.76
N ASP A 94 3.81 -7.50 7.81
CA ASP A 94 4.19 -6.64 8.94
C ASP A 94 5.71 -6.67 9.25
N LEU A 95 6.52 -6.85 8.19
CA LEU A 95 7.98 -6.82 8.30
C LEU A 95 8.55 -5.40 8.21
N CYS A 96 7.69 -4.40 8.36
CA CYS A 96 8.00 -2.97 8.22
C CYS A 96 9.05 -2.44 9.22
N ALA A 97 9.33 -3.18 10.28
CA ALA A 97 10.38 -2.83 11.24
C ALA A 97 11.79 -2.79 10.60
N ASN A 98 11.96 -3.46 9.46
CA ASN A 98 13.23 -3.56 8.73
C ASN A 98 13.26 -2.63 7.48
N PHE A 99 12.27 -1.76 7.32
CA PHE A 99 12.24 -0.87 6.17
C PHE A 99 13.14 0.35 6.37
N ASP A 100 13.89 0.67 5.33
CA ASP A 100 14.64 1.90 5.25
C ASP A 100 13.74 3.02 4.72
N TYR A 101 13.81 4.16 5.40
CA TYR A 101 13.05 5.34 5.06
C TYR A 101 13.97 6.44 4.52
N ALA A 102 13.45 7.24 3.60
CA ALA A 102 14.09 8.44 3.09
C ALA A 102 13.18 9.64 3.30
N GLU A 103 13.75 10.82 3.39
CA GLU A 103 13.01 12.07 3.55
C GLU A 103 12.07 12.30 2.37
N SER A 104 10.90 12.85 2.67
CA SER A 104 9.96 13.37 1.71
C SER A 104 10.30 14.81 1.33
N ASN A 105 9.75 15.29 0.22
CA ASN A 105 10.10 16.60 -0.33
C ASN A 105 9.27 17.75 0.28
N SER A 106 8.00 17.48 0.63
CA SER A 106 7.06 18.52 1.04
C SER A 106 6.44 18.29 2.42
N ILE A 107 6.47 17.07 2.95
CA ILE A 107 5.87 16.71 4.23
C ILE A 107 6.87 16.00 5.15
N LYS A 108 6.53 15.90 6.44
CA LYS A 108 7.41 15.23 7.42
C LYS A 108 7.33 13.70 7.40
N VAL A 109 6.25 13.15 6.83
CA VAL A 109 6.11 11.69 6.72
C VAL A 109 7.14 11.17 5.73
N PRO A 110 8.02 10.23 6.11
CA PRO A 110 9.05 9.74 5.21
C PRO A 110 8.45 8.79 4.16
N ARG A 111 9.09 8.74 3.00
CA ARG A 111 8.85 7.72 1.98
C ARG A 111 9.71 6.48 2.24
N LEU A 112 9.40 5.37 1.60
CA LEU A 112 10.29 4.22 1.56
C LEU A 112 11.50 4.50 0.65
N SER A 113 12.69 4.14 1.10
CA SER A 113 13.93 4.32 0.31
C SER A 113 13.91 3.52 -0.99
N ARG A 114 13.27 2.34 -0.98
CA ARG A 114 13.11 1.45 -2.15
C ARG A 114 11.92 1.83 -3.05
N ALA A 115 11.14 2.87 -2.72
CA ALA A 115 10.08 3.34 -3.60
C ALA A 115 10.64 3.85 -4.93
N THR A 116 10.10 3.35 -6.03
CA THR A 116 10.49 3.76 -7.39
C THR A 116 9.78 5.03 -7.82
N ALA A 117 8.58 5.26 -7.27
CA ALA A 117 7.86 6.52 -7.33
C ALA A 117 7.08 6.71 -6.03
N TRP A 118 6.73 7.97 -5.73
CA TRP A 118 5.97 8.28 -4.52
C TRP A 118 5.07 9.50 -4.72
N ILE A 119 3.96 9.49 -4.01
CA ILE A 119 2.99 10.59 -3.97
C ILE A 119 2.84 11.00 -2.51
N GLU A 120 3.32 12.19 -2.17
CA GLU A 120 3.05 12.80 -0.88
C GLU A 120 1.66 13.40 -0.90
N PHE A 121 0.87 13.16 0.13
CA PHE A 121 -0.53 13.55 0.12
C PHE A 121 -1.00 14.12 1.45
N ARG A 122 -2.10 14.87 1.37
CA ARG A 122 -2.89 15.32 2.50
C ARG A 122 -4.29 14.69 2.42
N VAL A 123 -4.80 14.18 3.54
CA VAL A 123 -6.20 13.80 3.69
C VAL A 123 -7.03 15.07 3.72
N ILE A 124 -8.02 15.18 2.83
CA ILE A 124 -8.92 16.33 2.71
C ILE A 124 -10.35 16.02 3.14
N ASN A 125 -10.71 14.73 3.15
CA ASN A 125 -12.01 14.28 3.65
C ASN A 125 -11.88 12.86 4.22
N THR A 126 -12.74 12.56 5.18
CA THR A 126 -12.85 11.26 5.83
C THR A 126 -14.30 10.87 5.93
N SER A 127 -14.67 9.68 5.46
CA SER A 127 -16.02 9.13 5.56
C SER A 127 -15.99 7.72 6.12
N LYS A 128 -16.97 7.38 6.95
CA LYS A 128 -17.09 6.05 7.52
C LYS A 128 -18.08 5.24 6.69
N HIS A 129 -17.65 4.07 6.23
CA HIS A 129 -18.48 3.12 5.49
C HIS A 129 -18.38 1.77 6.18
N ASP A 130 -19.46 1.33 6.78
CA ASP A 130 -19.53 0.08 7.56
C ASP A 130 -18.40 -0.02 8.57
N GLU A 131 -17.48 -0.97 8.36
CA GLU A 131 -16.34 -1.24 9.24
C GLU A 131 -15.05 -0.55 8.78
N LEU A 132 -15.08 0.24 7.71
CA LEU A 132 -13.93 0.91 7.14
C LEU A 132 -14.06 2.43 7.20
N ILE A 133 -12.91 3.09 7.28
CA ILE A 133 -12.80 4.53 7.06
C ILE A 133 -12.20 4.72 5.67
N GLU A 134 -12.90 5.48 4.84
CA GLU A 134 -12.40 5.95 3.55
C GLU A 134 -11.77 7.34 3.74
N PHE A 135 -10.52 7.47 3.32
CA PHE A 135 -9.77 8.71 3.30
C PHE A 135 -9.68 9.21 1.86
N THR A 136 -10.20 10.40 1.59
CA THR A 136 -9.99 11.11 0.33
C THR A 136 -8.71 11.93 0.43
N CYS A 137 -7.76 11.65 -0.44
CA CYS A 137 -6.41 12.18 -0.40
C CYS A 137 -6.14 13.09 -1.60
N SER A 138 -5.54 14.24 -1.33
CA SER A 138 -5.06 15.18 -2.35
C SER A 138 -3.54 15.12 -2.42
N PRO A 139 -2.96 14.78 -3.58
CA PRO A 139 -1.51 14.83 -3.78
C PRO A 139 -0.95 16.24 -3.57
N VAL A 140 0.21 16.35 -2.93
CA VAL A 140 0.94 17.62 -2.74
C VAL A 140 2.28 17.61 -3.44
N TYR A 141 2.85 16.42 -3.66
CA TYR A 141 4.09 16.23 -4.41
C TYR A 141 4.13 14.85 -5.06
N VAL A 142 4.75 14.76 -6.22
CA VAL A 142 4.98 13.49 -6.95
C VAL A 142 6.44 13.40 -7.35
N GLY A 143 7.10 12.33 -6.92
CA GLY A 143 8.48 12.02 -7.27
C GLY A 143 8.63 10.63 -7.86
N HIS A 144 9.68 10.41 -8.61
CA HIS A 144 10.06 9.10 -9.15
C HIS A 144 11.58 9.02 -9.33
N LEU A 145 12.08 7.79 -9.38
CA LEU A 145 13.46 7.46 -9.76
C LEU A 145 13.47 6.95 -11.20
N GLU A 146 14.63 7.04 -11.86
CA GLU A 146 14.84 6.28 -13.10
C GLU A 146 14.83 4.78 -12.79
N VAL A 147 13.91 4.04 -13.37
CA VAL A 147 13.69 2.62 -13.09
C VAL A 147 14.00 1.79 -14.32
N LYS A 148 14.87 0.79 -14.16
CA LYS A 148 15.10 -0.22 -15.21
C LYS A 148 13.92 -1.21 -15.22
N PRO A 149 13.37 -1.57 -16.41
CA PRO A 149 12.33 -2.58 -16.50
C PRO A 149 12.81 -3.91 -15.91
N LYS A 150 11.94 -4.60 -15.17
CA LYS A 150 12.20 -5.95 -14.66
C LYS A 150 11.24 -6.94 -15.32
N PRO A 151 11.71 -8.16 -15.67
CA PRO A 151 10.82 -9.21 -16.15
C PRO A 151 9.76 -9.58 -15.11
N TYR A 152 8.53 -9.76 -15.55
CA TYR A 152 7.45 -10.21 -14.69
C TYR A 152 7.41 -11.74 -14.54
N THR A 153 7.02 -12.21 -13.35
CA THR A 153 6.67 -13.60 -13.09
C THR A 153 5.32 -13.67 -12.40
N ARG A 154 4.54 -14.70 -12.71
CA ARG A 154 3.25 -14.95 -12.04
C ARG A 154 3.38 -15.14 -10.53
N ALA A 155 4.56 -15.56 -10.06
CA ALA A 155 4.83 -15.72 -8.63
C ALA A 155 4.55 -14.44 -7.84
N VAL A 156 4.88 -13.29 -8.41
CA VAL A 156 4.69 -11.99 -7.76
C VAL A 156 3.22 -11.70 -7.50
N PHE A 157 2.37 -11.83 -8.52
CA PHE A 157 0.94 -11.59 -8.39
C PHE A 157 0.28 -12.61 -7.46
N ALA A 158 0.67 -13.88 -7.57
CA ALA A 158 0.18 -14.94 -6.69
C ALA A 158 0.55 -14.66 -5.22
N LEU A 159 1.74 -14.15 -4.93
CA LEU A 159 2.12 -13.74 -3.57
C LEU A 159 1.28 -12.58 -3.05
N ILE A 160 1.00 -11.59 -3.88
CA ILE A 160 0.16 -10.45 -3.49
C ILE A 160 -1.23 -10.97 -3.10
N GLU A 161 -1.88 -11.76 -3.96
CA GLU A 161 -3.20 -12.33 -3.68
C GLU A 161 -3.20 -13.21 -2.43
N ALA A 162 -2.19 -14.09 -2.30
CA ALA A 162 -2.05 -14.92 -1.10
C ALA A 162 -1.95 -14.07 0.17
N ALA A 163 -1.14 -12.99 0.15
CA ALA A 163 -0.96 -12.12 1.31
C ALA A 163 -2.27 -11.34 1.64
N ILE A 164 -2.98 -10.86 0.61
CA ILE A 164 -4.27 -10.16 0.77
C ILE A 164 -5.31 -11.08 1.42
N HIS A 165 -5.47 -12.30 0.93
CA HIS A 165 -6.40 -13.27 1.50
C HIS A 165 -5.98 -13.66 2.92
N ALA A 166 -4.73 -14.03 3.13
CA ALA A 166 -4.21 -14.50 4.40
C ALA A 166 -4.32 -13.45 5.52
N SER A 167 -4.01 -12.19 5.23
CA SER A 167 -4.08 -11.09 6.21
C SER A 167 -5.49 -10.83 6.73
N ARG A 168 -6.53 -11.19 5.97
CA ARG A 168 -7.94 -11.02 6.34
C ARG A 168 -8.52 -12.17 7.17
N ILE A 169 -7.85 -13.33 7.25
CA ILE A 169 -8.36 -14.51 7.97
C ILE A 169 -8.63 -14.19 9.44
N LYS A 170 -7.64 -13.61 10.15
CA LYS A 170 -7.79 -13.28 11.57
C LYS A 170 -8.87 -12.21 11.83
N PRO A 171 -8.93 -11.07 11.12
CA PRO A 171 -10.05 -10.13 11.21
C PRO A 171 -11.42 -10.80 11.05
N TYR A 172 -11.63 -11.61 10.02
CA TYR A 172 -12.91 -12.29 9.78
C TYR A 172 -13.26 -13.29 10.88
N LYS A 173 -12.27 -14.03 11.41
CA LYS A 173 -12.49 -14.89 12.58
C LYS A 173 -12.95 -14.09 13.80
N ASN A 174 -12.32 -12.93 14.05
CA ASN A 174 -12.69 -12.08 15.18
C ASN A 174 -14.11 -11.47 15.05
N MET A 175 -14.61 -11.32 13.83
CA MET A 175 -15.99 -10.88 13.53
C MET A 175 -17.02 -12.03 13.56
N GLY A 176 -16.60 -13.27 13.85
CA GLY A 176 -17.47 -14.44 13.82
C GLY A 176 -17.80 -14.97 12.42
N LEU A 177 -17.17 -14.45 11.37
CA LEU A 177 -17.38 -14.84 9.97
C LEU A 177 -16.50 -16.04 9.58
N ILE A 178 -16.75 -17.19 10.23
CA ILE A 178 -15.87 -18.38 10.16
C ILE A 178 -15.81 -18.96 8.75
N ASP A 179 -16.96 -19.08 8.06
CA ASP A 179 -17.02 -19.64 6.71
C ASP A 179 -16.21 -18.79 5.72
N LYS A 180 -16.36 -17.46 5.77
CA LYS A 180 -15.58 -16.55 4.96
C LYS A 180 -14.09 -16.61 5.27
N ALA A 181 -13.71 -16.79 6.54
CA ALA A 181 -12.32 -16.96 6.92
C ALA A 181 -11.72 -18.27 6.35
N SER A 182 -12.53 -19.34 6.29
CA SER A 182 -12.14 -20.61 5.67
C SER A 182 -11.95 -20.47 4.16
N GLU A 183 -12.87 -19.81 3.45
CA GLU A 183 -12.75 -19.52 2.02
C GLU A 183 -11.48 -18.70 1.68
N LEU A 184 -11.16 -17.72 2.52
CA LEU A 184 -9.92 -16.92 2.36
C LEU A 184 -8.67 -17.79 2.56
N CYS A 185 -8.69 -18.72 3.53
CA CYS A 185 -7.60 -19.66 3.78
C CYS A 185 -7.35 -20.55 2.56
N GLU A 186 -8.39 -21.15 1.99
CA GLU A 186 -8.28 -21.99 0.80
C GLU A 186 -7.82 -21.20 -0.44
N SER A 187 -8.31 -19.96 -0.60
CA SER A 187 -7.86 -19.09 -1.68
C SER A 187 -6.37 -18.76 -1.56
N ALA A 188 -5.90 -18.41 -0.35
CA ALA A 188 -4.49 -18.13 -0.11
C ALA A 188 -3.61 -19.36 -0.46
N LYS A 189 -4.00 -20.56 -0.07
CA LYS A 189 -3.28 -21.81 -0.39
C LYS A 189 -3.13 -22.01 -1.90
N LYS A 190 -4.21 -21.83 -2.67
CA LYS A 190 -4.19 -21.96 -4.14
C LYS A 190 -3.18 -21.00 -4.79
N TYR A 191 -3.13 -19.76 -4.33
CA TYR A 191 -2.14 -18.80 -4.83
C TYR A 191 -0.69 -19.20 -4.46
N LEU A 192 -0.46 -19.73 -3.26
CA LEU A 192 0.87 -20.19 -2.85
C LEU A 192 1.35 -21.40 -3.68
N GLU A 193 0.46 -22.30 -4.10
CA GLU A 193 0.76 -23.39 -5.02
C GLU A 193 1.27 -22.87 -6.38
N ILE A 194 0.71 -21.75 -6.88
CA ILE A 194 1.22 -21.11 -8.10
C ILE A 194 2.67 -20.67 -7.91
N VAL A 195 3.01 -20.08 -6.78
CA VAL A 195 4.39 -19.65 -6.48
C VAL A 195 5.34 -20.84 -6.48
N GLU A 196 4.98 -21.92 -5.81
CA GLU A 196 5.79 -23.15 -5.74
C GLU A 196 6.02 -23.75 -7.13
N LYS A 197 5.01 -23.69 -8.00
CA LYS A 197 5.08 -24.22 -9.37
C LYS A 197 5.98 -23.39 -10.28
N VAL A 198 5.89 -22.04 -10.24
CA VAL A 198 6.55 -21.19 -11.26
C VAL A 198 7.86 -20.59 -10.79
N ALA A 199 8.14 -20.61 -9.49
CA ALA A 199 9.34 -20.03 -8.91
C ALA A 199 9.85 -20.84 -7.70
N PRO A 200 10.04 -22.18 -7.83
CA PRO A 200 10.58 -23.00 -6.75
C PRO A 200 12.00 -22.56 -6.40
N ASN A 201 12.39 -22.74 -5.14
CA ASN A 201 13.73 -22.43 -4.63
C ASN A 201 14.18 -20.97 -4.86
N SER A 202 13.23 -20.05 -4.94
CA SER A 202 13.44 -18.62 -5.15
C SER A 202 13.10 -17.80 -3.90
N ARG A 203 13.46 -16.51 -3.92
CA ARG A 203 13.01 -15.55 -2.91
C ARG A 203 11.48 -15.49 -2.79
N TYR A 204 10.74 -15.75 -3.88
CA TYR A 204 9.28 -15.81 -3.86
C TYR A 204 8.78 -17.02 -3.05
N ALA A 205 9.42 -18.19 -3.21
CA ALA A 205 9.10 -19.38 -2.42
C ALA A 205 9.38 -19.14 -0.92
N SER A 206 10.46 -18.44 -0.58
CA SER A 206 10.75 -18.05 0.81
C SER A 206 9.68 -17.12 1.40
N LEU A 207 9.14 -16.17 0.62
CA LEU A 207 8.03 -15.33 1.07
C LEU A 207 6.72 -16.12 1.19
N ALA A 208 6.47 -17.07 0.28
CA ALA A 208 5.32 -17.96 0.37
C ALA A 208 5.32 -18.79 1.67
N LEU A 209 6.50 -19.29 2.07
CA LEU A 209 6.65 -19.99 3.35
C LEU A 209 6.32 -19.11 4.54
N LYS A 210 6.80 -17.86 4.57
CA LYS A 210 6.48 -16.90 5.63
C LYS A 210 4.98 -16.59 5.73
N ILE A 211 4.26 -16.53 4.60
CA ILE A 211 2.80 -16.37 4.59
C ILE A 211 2.14 -17.60 5.23
N LYS A 212 2.57 -18.81 4.88
CA LYS A 212 2.06 -20.07 5.48
C LYS A 212 2.27 -20.07 6.99
N GLU A 213 3.48 -19.83 7.45
CA GLU A 213 3.83 -19.85 8.88
C GLU A 213 3.07 -18.80 9.70
N LYS A 214 2.80 -17.63 9.14
CA LYS A 214 2.16 -16.54 9.88
C LYS A 214 0.64 -16.63 9.94
N TYR A 215 0.00 -17.14 8.91
CA TYR A 215 -1.45 -16.98 8.72
C TYR A 215 -2.23 -18.28 8.48
N LEU A 216 -1.57 -19.36 8.01
CA LEU A 216 -2.23 -20.60 7.64
C LEU A 216 -1.91 -21.77 8.57
#